data_46fb623f3a648dafe62647db3d6828fa
#
_entry.id   46fb623f3a648dafe62647db3d6828fa
#
_cell.length_a   1.000
_cell.length_b   1.000
_cell.length_c   1.000
_cell.angle_alpha   90.00
_cell.angle_beta   90.00
_cell.angle_gamma   90.00
#
_symmetry.space_group_name_H-M   'P 1'
#
loop_
_entity.id
_entity.type
_entity.pdbx_description
1 polymer ?
#
loop_
_entity_poly.entity_id
_entity_poly.type
_entity_poly.pdbx_seq_one_letter_code
_entity_poly.pdbx_strand_id
1 'polypeptide(L)'
;RPEVDFVGTNPDYRCPTAFGFVPDCGGICEMLKVTTDRTPYYAGKPNAQIVKMCMEQVGAKPEEVLVVGDRLYTDIACGINAGVETALVYTGEAKPEDLVATEFMPDYAFENIRKLYEAFRKSREAVTEGKNPDIQMCSKQI
;
A
#
# COMPACT_ATOMS: atom_id res chain seq x y z
N ARG A 1 -29.57 12.59 4.82
CA ARG A 1 -30.38 11.51 5.35
C ARG A 1 -29.49 10.70 6.32
N PRO A 2 -29.76 10.72 7.63
CA PRO A 2 -28.89 10.09 8.64
C PRO A 2 -28.85 8.56 8.56
N GLU A 3 -29.88 7.94 7.98
CA GLU A 3 -30.01 6.48 7.78
C GLU A 3 -29.21 5.94 6.60
N VAL A 4 -28.57 6.81 5.81
CA VAL A 4 -27.76 6.41 4.64
C VAL A 4 -26.30 6.39 5.03
N ASP A 5 -25.58 5.27 4.77
CA ASP A 5 -24.15 5.19 5.00
C ASP A 5 -23.39 6.10 4.03
N PHE A 6 -22.34 6.76 4.54
CA PHE A 6 -21.44 7.56 3.74
C PHE A 6 -20.10 6.84 3.61
N VAL A 7 -19.88 6.21 2.44
CA VAL A 7 -18.70 5.41 2.15
C VAL A 7 -17.94 6.01 0.98
N GLY A 8 -16.63 6.17 1.14
CA GLY A 8 -15.70 6.54 0.07
C GLY A 8 -14.81 5.36 -0.32
N THR A 9 -14.34 5.32 -1.56
CA THR A 9 -13.46 4.26 -2.04
C THR A 9 -12.00 4.49 -1.63
N ASN A 10 -11.55 5.76 -1.60
CA ASN A 10 -10.21 6.17 -1.18
C ASN A 10 -10.23 7.61 -0.63
N PRO A 11 -9.23 8.00 0.19
CA PRO A 11 -9.14 9.36 0.74
C PRO A 11 -8.42 10.36 -0.17
N ASP A 12 -7.97 9.97 -1.36
CA ASP A 12 -7.17 10.83 -2.23
C ASP A 12 -7.99 12.03 -2.74
N TYR A 13 -7.46 13.24 -2.56
CA TYR A 13 -8.16 14.48 -2.96
C TYR A 13 -8.13 14.72 -4.44
N ARG A 14 -7.09 14.24 -5.13
CA ARG A 14 -6.86 14.53 -6.55
C ARG A 14 -6.13 13.38 -7.25
N CYS A 15 -6.49 13.16 -8.52
CA CYS A 15 -5.83 12.20 -9.39
C CYS A 15 -4.97 12.96 -10.42
N PRO A 16 -3.69 12.60 -10.62
CA PRO A 16 -2.84 13.22 -11.63
C PRO A 16 -3.26 12.82 -13.04
N THR A 17 -3.19 13.78 -13.96
CA THR A 17 -3.46 13.60 -15.40
C THR A 17 -2.36 14.27 -16.23
N ALA A 18 -2.35 14.04 -17.53
CA ALA A 18 -1.38 14.67 -18.44
C ALA A 18 -1.46 16.20 -18.48
N PHE A 19 -2.59 16.80 -18.08
CA PHE A 19 -2.84 18.25 -18.09
C PHE A 19 -2.95 18.86 -16.69
N GLY A 20 -2.65 18.11 -15.62
CA GLY A 20 -2.72 18.58 -14.23
C GLY A 20 -3.45 17.59 -13.33
N PHE A 21 -4.38 18.08 -12.51
CA PHE A 21 -5.13 17.25 -11.56
C PHE A 21 -6.63 17.34 -11.79
N VAL A 22 -7.33 16.23 -11.52
CA VAL A 22 -8.79 16.17 -11.43
C VAL A 22 -9.20 15.76 -10.00
N PRO A 23 -10.43 16.11 -9.54
CA PRO A 23 -10.95 15.65 -8.27
C PRO A 23 -10.97 14.13 -8.20
N ASP A 24 -10.53 13.56 -7.07
CA ASP A 24 -10.68 12.15 -6.74
C ASP A 24 -11.70 11.96 -5.63
N CYS A 25 -11.93 10.73 -5.22
CA CYS A 25 -12.96 10.34 -4.25
C CYS A 25 -12.87 11.15 -2.94
N GLY A 26 -11.68 11.30 -2.36
CA GLY A 26 -11.47 12.10 -1.15
C GLY A 26 -11.87 13.56 -1.30
N GLY A 27 -11.60 14.17 -2.46
CA GLY A 27 -12.03 15.54 -2.76
C GLY A 27 -13.55 15.68 -2.81
N ILE A 28 -14.23 14.72 -3.43
CA ILE A 28 -15.70 14.67 -3.48
C ILE A 28 -16.27 14.42 -2.07
N CYS A 29 -15.68 13.49 -1.32
CA CYS A 29 -16.08 13.19 0.04
C CYS A 29 -15.91 14.39 0.98
N GLU A 30 -14.84 15.17 0.85
CA GLU A 30 -14.62 16.37 1.67
C GLU A 30 -15.68 17.45 1.39
N MET A 31 -16.03 17.65 0.13
CA MET A 31 -17.13 18.56 -0.25
C MET A 31 -18.46 18.14 0.41
N LEU A 32 -18.77 16.85 0.39
CA LEU A 32 -19.99 16.31 1.05
C LEU A 32 -19.90 16.39 2.57
N LYS A 33 -18.74 16.12 3.17
CA LYS A 33 -18.50 16.24 4.60
C LYS A 33 -18.76 17.66 5.10
N VAL A 34 -18.19 18.66 4.42
CA VAL A 34 -18.39 20.09 4.78
C VAL A 34 -19.84 20.51 4.69
N THR A 35 -20.60 19.98 3.72
CA THR A 35 -22.01 20.35 3.52
C THR A 35 -22.98 19.60 4.40
N THR A 36 -22.62 18.40 4.88
CA THR A 36 -23.52 17.50 5.63
C THR A 36 -23.11 17.28 7.07
N ASP A 37 -21.93 17.75 7.47
CA ASP A 37 -21.27 17.48 8.76
C ASP A 37 -21.12 15.97 9.07
N ARG A 38 -20.98 15.15 8.02
CA ARG A 38 -20.81 13.69 8.13
C ARG A 38 -19.44 13.27 7.59
N THR A 39 -18.75 12.44 8.33
CA THR A 39 -17.44 11.88 7.92
C THR A 39 -17.65 10.58 7.17
N PRO A 40 -17.03 10.39 5.99
CA PRO A 40 -17.10 9.14 5.25
C PRO A 40 -16.27 8.04 5.93
N TYR A 41 -16.73 6.80 5.77
CA TYR A 41 -15.87 5.62 5.96
C TYR A 41 -15.16 5.32 4.66
N TYR A 42 -13.82 5.32 4.65
CA TYR A 42 -13.05 4.95 3.48
C TYR A 42 -12.76 3.45 3.49
N ALA A 43 -13.35 2.72 2.54
CA ALA A 43 -13.23 1.26 2.44
C ALA A 43 -11.92 0.81 1.79
N GLY A 44 -11.33 1.66 0.94
CA GLY A 44 -10.05 1.37 0.26
C GLY A 44 -8.82 1.74 1.08
N LYS A 45 -7.66 1.63 0.46
CA LYS A 45 -6.35 2.00 1.06
C LYS A 45 -6.40 3.39 1.68
N PRO A 46 -5.82 3.63 2.84
CA PRO A 46 -4.96 2.76 3.66
C PRO A 46 -5.70 1.77 4.58
N ASN A 47 -7.02 1.58 4.41
CA ASN A 47 -7.80 0.66 5.23
C ASN A 47 -7.39 -0.80 4.94
N ALA A 48 -7.17 -1.58 6.01
CA ALA A 48 -6.78 -2.99 5.93
C ALA A 48 -7.84 -3.90 5.28
N GLN A 49 -9.09 -3.45 5.19
CA GLN A 49 -10.23 -4.29 4.82
C GLN A 49 -10.03 -4.98 3.47
N ILE A 50 -9.50 -4.28 2.47
CA ILE A 50 -9.30 -4.85 1.14
C ILE A 50 -8.29 -6.02 1.16
N VAL A 51 -7.20 -5.88 1.93
CA VAL A 51 -6.19 -6.95 2.07
C VAL A 51 -6.78 -8.14 2.82
N LYS A 52 -7.52 -7.90 3.90
CA LYS A 52 -8.19 -8.95 4.69
C LYS A 52 -9.21 -9.73 3.84
N MET A 53 -10.02 -9.04 3.05
CA MET A 53 -10.97 -9.68 2.14
C MET A 53 -10.26 -10.54 1.08
N CYS A 54 -9.14 -10.05 0.51
CA CYS A 54 -8.34 -10.85 -0.42
C CYS A 54 -7.78 -12.10 0.24
N MET A 55 -7.21 -12.00 1.45
CA MET A 55 -6.71 -13.15 2.20
C MET A 55 -7.80 -14.17 2.48
N GLU A 56 -8.96 -13.73 2.94
CA GLU A 56 -10.12 -14.60 3.17
C GLU A 56 -10.55 -15.33 1.90
N GLN A 57 -10.61 -14.62 0.77
CA GLN A 57 -11.06 -15.19 -0.50
C GLN A 57 -10.14 -16.29 -1.03
N VAL A 58 -8.83 -16.17 -0.82
CA VAL A 58 -7.83 -17.16 -1.29
C VAL A 58 -7.38 -18.13 -0.20
N GLY A 59 -7.81 -17.94 1.04
CA GLY A 59 -7.42 -18.76 2.19
C GLY A 59 -5.96 -18.57 2.60
N ALA A 60 -5.37 -17.40 2.31
CA ALA A 60 -3.99 -17.09 2.65
C ALA A 60 -3.86 -16.58 4.09
N LYS A 61 -2.74 -16.92 4.74
CA LYS A 61 -2.35 -16.39 6.04
C LYS A 61 -1.54 -15.10 5.88
N PRO A 62 -1.46 -14.26 6.92
CA PRO A 62 -0.70 -13.00 6.85
C PRO A 62 0.76 -13.16 6.39
N GLU A 63 1.44 -14.21 6.86
CA GLU A 63 2.82 -14.55 6.50
C GLU A 63 3.02 -15.03 5.05
N GLU A 64 1.93 -15.24 4.32
CA GLU A 64 1.93 -15.65 2.91
C GLU A 64 1.58 -14.50 1.97
N VAL A 65 1.41 -13.28 2.51
CA VAL A 65 0.92 -12.12 1.77
C VAL A 65 1.92 -10.99 1.79
N LEU A 66 2.21 -10.44 0.62
CA LEU A 66 3.03 -9.25 0.42
C LEU A 66 2.20 -8.18 -0.31
N VAL A 67 2.04 -7.03 0.32
CA VAL A 67 1.45 -5.86 -0.35
C VAL A 67 2.55 -5.08 -1.05
N VAL A 68 2.38 -4.87 -2.35
CA VAL A 68 3.33 -4.12 -3.20
C VAL A 68 2.68 -2.84 -3.69
N GLY A 69 3.36 -1.71 -3.53
CA GLY A 69 2.85 -0.42 -3.99
C GLY A 69 3.93 0.64 -4.09
N ASP A 70 3.55 1.81 -4.58
CA ASP A 70 4.44 2.96 -4.80
C ASP A 70 4.18 4.13 -3.86
N ARG A 71 3.14 4.03 -3.00
CA ARG A 71 2.78 5.09 -2.05
C ARG A 71 2.88 4.62 -0.61
N LEU A 72 3.59 5.39 0.20
CA LEU A 72 3.78 5.09 1.62
C LEU A 72 2.47 5.18 2.40
N TYR A 73 1.74 6.29 2.26
CA TYR A 73 0.55 6.60 3.06
C TYR A 73 -0.73 5.88 2.63
N THR A 74 -0.72 5.16 1.51
CA THR A 74 -1.85 4.34 1.06
C THR A 74 -1.50 2.85 0.94
N ASP A 75 -0.60 2.48 0.03
CA ASP A 75 -0.28 1.07 -0.24
C ASP A 75 0.45 0.42 0.94
N ILE A 76 1.56 1.03 1.37
CA ILE A 76 2.36 0.51 2.46
C ILE A 76 1.58 0.58 3.78
N ALA A 77 0.93 1.71 4.04
CA ALA A 77 0.04 1.85 5.20
C ALA A 77 -1.06 0.78 5.22
N CYS A 78 -1.64 0.43 4.07
CA CYS A 78 -2.65 -0.62 3.96
C CYS A 78 -2.11 -2.00 4.38
N GLY A 79 -0.92 -2.37 3.92
CA GLY A 79 -0.25 -3.62 4.30
C GLY A 79 0.09 -3.66 5.79
N ILE A 80 0.67 -2.58 6.33
CA ILE A 80 0.97 -2.44 7.77
C ILE A 80 -0.32 -2.58 8.60
N ASN A 81 -1.39 -1.88 8.21
CA ASN A 81 -2.67 -1.93 8.90
C ASN A 81 -3.33 -3.32 8.83
N ALA A 82 -3.03 -4.10 7.79
CA ALA A 82 -3.50 -5.47 7.65
C ALA A 82 -2.63 -6.50 8.40
N GLY A 83 -1.45 -6.11 8.86
CA GLY A 83 -0.50 -6.99 9.54
C GLY A 83 0.21 -7.95 8.59
N VAL A 84 0.47 -7.53 7.35
CA VAL A 84 1.18 -8.31 6.32
C VAL A 84 2.45 -7.58 5.90
N GLU A 85 3.39 -8.31 5.27
CA GLU A 85 4.63 -7.73 4.74
C GLU A 85 4.34 -6.75 3.60
N THR A 86 5.23 -5.75 3.46
CA THR A 86 5.09 -4.65 2.51
C THR A 86 6.36 -4.44 1.67
N ALA A 87 6.18 -4.17 0.39
CA ALA A 87 7.27 -3.83 -0.53
C ALA A 87 6.98 -2.55 -1.29
N LEU A 88 7.82 -1.54 -1.09
CA LEU A 88 7.77 -0.29 -1.84
C LEU A 88 8.51 -0.45 -3.17
N VAL A 89 7.96 0.10 -4.26
CA VAL A 89 8.62 0.23 -5.55
C VAL A 89 8.70 1.70 -5.97
N TYR A 90 9.90 2.18 -6.34
CA TYR A 90 10.14 3.59 -6.68
C TYR A 90 9.76 3.96 -8.12
N THR A 91 8.84 3.24 -8.73
CA THR A 91 8.39 3.52 -10.11
C THR A 91 7.18 4.46 -10.18
N GLY A 92 6.68 4.90 -9.03
CA GLY A 92 5.52 5.78 -8.93
C GLY A 92 5.80 7.04 -8.13
N GLU A 93 5.06 7.23 -7.02
CA GLU A 93 5.07 8.49 -6.27
C GLU A 93 6.24 8.60 -5.29
N ALA A 94 6.51 7.57 -4.50
CA ALA A 94 7.52 7.62 -3.45
C ALA A 94 8.95 7.64 -4.00
N LYS A 95 9.82 8.36 -3.27
CA LYS A 95 11.26 8.46 -3.52
C LYS A 95 12.04 7.93 -2.32
N PRO A 96 13.32 7.54 -2.50
CA PRO A 96 14.15 7.07 -1.39
C PRO A 96 14.22 8.04 -0.20
N GLU A 97 14.19 9.35 -0.46
CA GLU A 97 14.25 10.39 0.56
C GLU A 97 13.03 10.40 1.48
N ASP A 98 11.88 9.95 1.00
CA ASP A 98 10.63 9.93 1.77
C ASP A 98 10.68 8.91 2.92
N LEU A 99 11.58 7.90 2.84
CA LEU A 99 11.77 6.93 3.93
C LEU A 99 12.36 7.53 5.21
N VAL A 100 13.03 8.69 5.12
CA VAL A 100 13.67 9.33 6.28
C VAL A 100 12.64 9.85 7.29
N ALA A 101 11.47 10.27 6.82
CA ALA A 101 10.47 10.95 7.65
C ALA A 101 9.10 10.25 7.68
N THR A 102 9.00 9.05 7.12
CA THR A 102 7.72 8.33 7.09
C THR A 102 7.42 7.59 8.39
N GLU A 103 6.16 7.60 8.79
CA GLU A 103 5.61 6.69 9.82
C GLU A 103 5.27 5.30 9.25
N PHE A 104 5.21 5.16 7.92
CA PHE A 104 4.87 3.91 7.21
C PHE A 104 6.13 3.30 6.58
N MET A 105 7.00 2.73 7.41
CA MET A 105 8.23 2.09 6.95
C MET A 105 7.91 0.75 6.27
N PRO A 106 8.24 0.56 4.98
CA PRO A 106 8.06 -0.73 4.33
C PRO A 106 9.09 -1.76 4.81
N ASP A 107 8.73 -3.05 4.76
CA ASP A 107 9.67 -4.14 5.06
C ASP A 107 10.75 -4.26 3.99
N TYR A 108 10.38 -3.99 2.73
CA TYR A 108 11.27 -4.04 1.58
C TYR A 108 11.11 -2.79 0.71
N ALA A 109 12.19 -2.37 0.03
CA ALA A 109 12.15 -1.33 -0.98
C ALA A 109 12.98 -1.71 -2.21
N PHE A 110 12.41 -1.50 -3.39
CA PHE A 110 13.02 -1.87 -4.66
C PHE A 110 12.92 -0.73 -5.68
N GLU A 111 13.92 -0.61 -6.52
CA GLU A 111 13.92 0.36 -7.62
C GLU A 111 12.66 0.24 -8.50
N ASN A 112 12.26 -1.01 -8.79
CA ASN A 112 11.11 -1.33 -9.64
C ASN A 112 10.64 -2.78 -9.42
N ILE A 113 9.50 -3.13 -10.03
CA ILE A 113 8.91 -4.47 -9.91
C ILE A 113 9.83 -5.58 -10.47
N ARG A 114 10.72 -5.28 -11.43
CA ARG A 114 11.70 -6.25 -11.94
C ARG A 114 12.70 -6.63 -10.86
N LYS A 115 13.18 -5.66 -10.09
CA LYS A 115 14.10 -5.91 -8.97
C LYS A 115 13.45 -6.73 -7.86
N LEU A 116 12.19 -6.47 -7.53
CA LEU A 116 11.40 -7.32 -6.65
C LEU A 116 11.35 -8.77 -7.18
N TYR A 117 10.99 -8.94 -8.45
CA TYR A 117 10.90 -10.27 -9.07
C TYR A 117 12.24 -11.03 -9.07
N GLU A 118 13.36 -10.35 -9.38
CA GLU A 118 14.70 -10.93 -9.35
C GLU A 118 15.06 -11.40 -7.93
N ALA A 119 14.73 -10.60 -6.89
CA ALA A 119 14.95 -10.96 -5.49
C ALA A 119 14.12 -12.19 -5.09
N PHE A 120 12.84 -12.21 -5.46
CA PHE A 120 11.94 -13.32 -5.20
C PHE A 120 12.42 -14.64 -5.87
N ARG A 121 12.85 -14.56 -7.13
CA ARG A 121 13.43 -15.73 -7.83
C ARG A 121 14.65 -16.28 -7.12
N LYS A 122 15.61 -15.43 -6.74
CA LYS A 122 16.82 -15.82 -6.03
C LYS A 122 16.50 -16.49 -4.70
N SER A 123 15.54 -15.94 -3.96
CA SER A 123 15.09 -16.52 -2.70
C SER A 123 14.53 -17.93 -2.89
N ARG A 124 13.70 -18.16 -3.90
CA ARG A 124 13.16 -19.48 -4.22
C ARG A 124 14.24 -20.48 -4.63
N GLU A 125 15.21 -20.08 -5.44
CA GLU A 125 16.34 -20.90 -5.87
C GLU A 125 17.18 -21.31 -4.65
N ALA A 126 17.49 -20.38 -3.74
CA ALA A 126 18.23 -20.66 -2.51
C ALA A 126 17.52 -21.67 -1.59
N VAL A 127 16.19 -21.52 -1.40
CA VAL A 127 15.38 -22.46 -0.63
C VAL A 127 15.42 -23.86 -1.25
N THR A 128 15.33 -23.97 -2.58
CA THR A 128 15.36 -25.25 -3.29
C THR A 128 16.72 -25.94 -3.15
N GLU A 129 17.80 -25.17 -3.02
CA GLU A 129 19.18 -25.67 -2.81
C GLU A 129 19.50 -25.91 -1.32
N GLY A 130 18.54 -25.75 -0.39
CA GLY A 130 18.74 -25.90 1.05
C GLY A 130 19.62 -24.82 1.69
N LYS A 131 19.80 -23.68 1.00
CA LYS A 131 20.49 -22.50 1.52
C LYS A 131 19.48 -21.57 2.18
N ASN A 132 19.89 -20.94 3.28
CA ASN A 132 19.09 -19.87 3.88
C ASN A 132 19.03 -18.70 2.89
N PRO A 133 17.85 -18.25 2.44
CA PRO A 133 17.76 -17.14 1.53
C PRO A 133 18.18 -15.86 2.26
N ASP A 134 19.44 -15.42 2.07
CA ASP A 134 19.81 -14.04 2.32
C ASP A 134 19.09 -13.18 1.27
N ILE A 135 17.83 -12.86 1.53
CA ILE A 135 17.20 -11.74 0.89
C ILE A 135 17.98 -10.54 1.42
N GLN A 136 18.88 -10.03 0.60
CA GLN A 136 19.57 -8.77 0.88
C GLN A 136 18.48 -7.69 0.88
N MET A 137 17.83 -7.65 2.04
CA MET A 137 16.85 -6.65 2.40
C MET A 137 17.59 -5.32 2.35
N CYS A 138 17.02 -4.34 1.69
CA CYS A 138 17.36 -2.95 1.94
C CYS A 138 16.85 -2.60 3.36
N SER A 139 17.28 -3.44 4.33
CA SER A 139 16.95 -3.32 5.72
C SER A 139 17.97 -2.38 6.32
N LYS A 140 17.48 -1.19 6.73
CA LYS A 140 18.08 -0.37 7.77
C LYS A 140 19.57 -0.06 7.60
N GLN A 141 19.92 0.67 6.54
CA GLN A 141 21.06 1.55 6.56
C GLN A 141 20.54 2.98 6.37
N ILE A 142 20.07 3.54 7.45
CA ILE A 142 20.03 4.99 7.70
C ILE A 142 21.17 5.29 8.66
#